data_13c317fcde968b16b2cde9de402c4848
#
_entry.id   13c317fcde968b16b2cde9de402c4848
#
_cell.length_a   1.000
_cell.length_b   1.000
_cell.length_c   1.000
_cell.angle_alpha   90.00
_cell.angle_beta   90.00
_cell.angle_gamma   90.00
#
_symmetry.space_group_name_H-M   'P 1'
#
loop_
_entity.id
_entity.type
_entity.pdbx_description
1 polymer ?
#
loop_
_entity_poly.entity_id
_entity_poly.type
_entity_poly.pdbx_seq_one_letter_code
_entity_poly.pdbx_strand_id
1 'polypeptide(L)'
;MTCAWIMESAVVQTSSSPPKKLGVLIGGSGLIGGTLAHYFKTKTTDSIELRAPSSKKLSIRNAGDIRDYLKRVRPDFVINTAIANIGSDSQLAFEVNYLGTLNLARAAAALGIPYIHISSAAILPYGEELTEDDHLPLTAHLNNYAKSKLMAERTLRHMHHNVGLDYTVIRLAVVYGEHDHKIQGFHRLFFSIADEAMPVLFTKKNILHSYSNADKLPYFVHHVLLNRQEFSGETYHFVDKEPVELANLILTIKSYLEVKTPREIYIPYSVATIGKKTMEMLLKVCSKVGLKASLPAELMFLESFYKTQTLSAGKLHHSSFQDPTPEETIYTKLPALVIYYLTRWSHQNLISTFSESMIQATAMDTEFQQTPEALLQTIHQDSISPFADLYTPES
;
A
#
# COMPACT_ATOMS: atom_id res chain seq x y z
N MET A 1 -52.18 -30.40 -54.21
CA MET A 1 -51.58 -30.55 -52.89
C MET A 1 -50.14 -30.12 -53.02
N THR A 2 -49.86 -28.86 -52.67
CA THR A 2 -48.54 -28.23 -52.77
C THR A 2 -48.04 -27.96 -51.35
N CYS A 3 -47.08 -28.73 -50.87
CA CYS A 3 -46.40 -28.50 -49.60
C CYS A 3 -45.41 -27.34 -49.75
N ALA A 4 -45.66 -26.24 -49.07
CA ALA A 4 -44.69 -25.14 -48.89
C ALA A 4 -43.79 -25.45 -47.69
N TRP A 5 -42.48 -25.57 -47.93
CA TRP A 5 -41.45 -25.62 -46.90
C TRP A 5 -41.14 -24.20 -46.45
N ILE A 6 -41.45 -23.89 -45.20
CA ILE A 6 -40.98 -22.68 -44.54
C ILE A 6 -39.60 -22.93 -43.99
N MET A 7 -38.57 -22.35 -44.60
CA MET A 7 -37.22 -22.27 -44.01
C MET A 7 -37.24 -21.18 -42.95
N GLU A 8 -37.22 -21.55 -41.68
CA GLU A 8 -36.90 -20.70 -40.57
C GLU A 8 -35.38 -20.44 -40.55
N SER A 9 -35.00 -19.23 -40.97
CA SER A 9 -33.62 -18.75 -40.84
C SER A 9 -33.34 -18.45 -39.37
N ALA A 10 -32.64 -19.36 -38.70
CA ALA A 10 -32.08 -19.11 -37.37
C ALA A 10 -31.05 -18.00 -37.46
N VAL A 11 -31.41 -16.81 -36.98
CA VAL A 11 -30.49 -15.70 -36.75
C VAL A 11 -29.60 -16.11 -35.59
N VAL A 12 -28.39 -16.55 -35.88
CA VAL A 12 -27.32 -16.75 -34.90
C VAL A 12 -26.96 -15.35 -34.41
N GLN A 13 -27.51 -14.93 -33.27
CA GLN A 13 -27.02 -13.78 -32.53
C GLN A 13 -25.64 -14.14 -31.98
N THR A 14 -24.59 -13.76 -32.68
CA THR A 14 -23.23 -13.71 -32.13
C THR A 14 -23.23 -12.62 -31.08
N SER A 15 -23.39 -12.98 -29.81
CA SER A 15 -23.14 -12.10 -28.69
C SER A 15 -21.63 -11.81 -28.62
N SER A 16 -21.19 -10.80 -29.37
CA SER A 16 -19.85 -10.27 -29.19
C SER A 16 -19.81 -9.61 -27.83
N SER A 17 -19.06 -10.22 -26.88
CA SER A 17 -18.73 -9.56 -25.61
C SER A 17 -18.12 -8.17 -25.90
N PRO A 18 -18.49 -7.14 -25.14
CA PRO A 18 -17.94 -5.80 -25.34
C PRO A 18 -16.41 -5.83 -25.29
N PRO A 19 -15.73 -5.02 -26.12
CA PRO A 19 -14.28 -5.02 -26.17
C PRO A 19 -13.71 -4.69 -24.77
N LYS A 20 -12.68 -5.44 -24.35
CA LYS A 20 -12.00 -5.22 -23.06
C LYS A 20 -11.38 -3.83 -23.03
N LYS A 21 -11.60 -3.11 -21.93
CA LYS A 21 -10.89 -1.85 -21.67
C LYS A 21 -9.42 -2.12 -21.33
N LEU A 22 -8.52 -1.33 -21.89
CA LEU A 22 -7.09 -1.43 -21.64
C LEU A 22 -6.64 -0.33 -20.67
N GLY A 23 -6.14 -0.71 -19.51
CA GLY A 23 -5.58 0.23 -18.53
C GLY A 23 -4.05 0.22 -18.50
N VAL A 24 -3.45 1.36 -18.14
CA VAL A 24 -2.03 1.45 -17.79
C VAL A 24 -1.87 1.78 -16.31
N LEU A 25 -1.16 0.90 -15.59
CA LEU A 25 -0.86 1.05 -14.16
C LEU A 25 0.62 1.39 -13.98
N ILE A 26 0.89 2.56 -13.44
CA ILE A 26 2.23 2.99 -13.08
C ILE A 26 2.49 2.67 -11.60
N GLY A 27 3.64 2.06 -11.31
CA GLY A 27 3.99 1.65 -9.94
C GLY A 27 3.50 0.24 -9.55
N GLY A 28 3.21 -0.62 -10.53
CA GLY A 28 2.66 -1.97 -10.33
C GLY A 28 3.48 -2.94 -9.46
N SER A 29 4.72 -2.60 -9.12
CA SER A 29 5.57 -3.40 -8.22
C SER A 29 5.51 -2.99 -6.74
N GLY A 30 4.80 -1.92 -6.39
CA GLY A 30 4.59 -1.49 -5.00
C GLY A 30 3.41 -2.20 -4.35
N LEU A 31 3.20 -2.00 -3.04
CA LEU A 31 2.05 -2.54 -2.30
C LEU A 31 0.73 -2.26 -3.03
N ILE A 32 0.38 -1.00 -3.21
CA ILE A 32 -0.88 -0.59 -3.87
C ILE A 32 -0.94 -1.06 -5.33
N GLY A 33 0.14 -0.84 -6.09
CA GLY A 33 0.16 -1.23 -7.49
C GLY A 33 0.10 -2.74 -7.70
N GLY A 34 0.76 -3.52 -6.83
CA GLY A 34 0.71 -4.99 -6.85
C GLY A 34 -0.69 -5.53 -6.57
N THR A 35 -1.36 -4.97 -5.54
CA THR A 35 -2.73 -5.36 -5.19
C THR A 35 -3.72 -5.03 -6.31
N LEU A 36 -3.61 -3.83 -6.91
CA LEU A 36 -4.39 -3.45 -8.09
C LEU A 36 -4.12 -4.39 -9.28
N ALA A 37 -2.86 -4.65 -9.59
CA ALA A 37 -2.50 -5.54 -10.71
C ALA A 37 -3.05 -6.96 -10.51
N HIS A 38 -2.98 -7.48 -9.27
CA HIS A 38 -3.53 -8.79 -8.92
C HIS A 38 -5.05 -8.81 -9.08
N TYR A 39 -5.76 -7.84 -8.52
CA TYR A 39 -7.21 -7.75 -8.63
C TYR A 39 -7.70 -7.70 -10.08
N PHE A 40 -7.16 -6.78 -10.88
CA PHE A 40 -7.56 -6.64 -12.27
C PHE A 40 -7.24 -7.87 -13.11
N LYS A 41 -6.16 -8.58 -12.78
CA LYS A 41 -5.82 -9.84 -13.43
C LYS A 41 -6.74 -11.01 -13.05
N THR A 42 -7.29 -11.02 -11.82
CA THR A 42 -8.03 -12.19 -11.31
C THR A 42 -9.54 -11.99 -11.28
N LYS A 43 -10.01 -10.73 -11.07
CA LYS A 43 -11.43 -10.42 -10.87
C LYS A 43 -12.11 -9.76 -12.08
N THR A 44 -11.35 -9.18 -13.00
CA THR A 44 -11.92 -8.41 -14.13
C THR A 44 -11.39 -8.86 -15.49
N THR A 45 -10.90 -10.09 -15.57
CA THR A 45 -10.25 -10.66 -16.76
C THR A 45 -11.05 -10.51 -18.05
N ASP A 46 -12.37 -10.52 -17.95
CA ASP A 46 -13.26 -10.46 -19.13
C ASP A 46 -13.57 -9.03 -19.59
N SER A 47 -13.38 -8.03 -18.71
CA SER A 47 -13.75 -6.64 -18.97
C SER A 47 -12.57 -5.68 -19.05
N ILE A 48 -11.46 -5.95 -18.32
CA ILE A 48 -10.32 -5.04 -18.24
C ILE A 48 -9.00 -5.82 -18.41
N GLU A 49 -8.13 -5.33 -19.28
CA GLU A 49 -6.71 -5.69 -19.37
C GLU A 49 -5.88 -4.59 -18.72
N LEU A 50 -5.02 -4.92 -17.76
CA LEU A 50 -4.15 -3.94 -17.10
C LEU A 50 -2.68 -4.18 -17.44
N ARG A 51 -2.03 -3.20 -18.06
CA ARG A 51 -0.59 -3.21 -18.36
C ARG A 51 0.17 -2.41 -17.31
N ALA A 52 1.10 -3.06 -16.62
CA ALA A 52 1.93 -2.46 -15.59
C ALA A 52 3.42 -2.43 -16.01
N PRO A 53 3.86 -1.44 -16.80
CA PRO A 53 5.25 -1.36 -17.20
C PRO A 53 6.17 -1.06 -16.01
N SER A 54 7.32 -1.73 -15.96
CA SER A 54 8.35 -1.40 -14.97
C SER A 54 8.98 -0.03 -15.29
N SER A 55 9.59 0.60 -14.27
CA SER A 55 10.31 1.88 -14.46
C SER A 55 11.45 1.82 -15.48
N LYS A 56 11.97 0.62 -15.77
CA LYS A 56 12.95 0.40 -16.86
C LYS A 56 12.32 0.45 -18.25
N LYS A 57 11.02 0.10 -18.37
CA LYS A 57 10.29 0.12 -19.64
C LYS A 57 9.59 1.45 -19.90
N LEU A 58 9.20 2.15 -18.86
CA LEU A 58 8.54 3.44 -18.92
C LEU A 58 8.99 4.33 -17.76
N SER A 59 9.82 5.33 -18.05
CA SER A 59 10.20 6.34 -17.08
C SER A 59 9.16 7.46 -17.06
N ILE A 60 8.50 7.65 -15.92
CA ILE A 60 7.54 8.77 -15.77
C ILE A 60 8.22 10.14 -15.67
N ARG A 61 9.54 10.16 -15.48
CA ARG A 61 10.36 11.38 -15.45
C ARG A 61 10.54 11.98 -16.86
N ASN A 62 10.34 11.18 -17.91
CA ASN A 62 10.50 11.58 -19.30
C ASN A 62 9.13 11.68 -20.00
N ALA A 63 8.71 12.88 -20.34
CA ALA A 63 7.44 13.12 -21.02
C ALA A 63 7.40 12.50 -22.44
N GLY A 64 8.55 12.40 -23.12
CA GLY A 64 8.66 11.74 -24.43
C GLY A 64 8.36 10.26 -24.35
N ASP A 65 8.97 9.56 -23.38
CA ASP A 65 8.75 8.12 -23.15
C ASP A 65 7.27 7.82 -22.86
N ILE A 66 6.63 8.67 -22.04
CA ILE A 66 5.19 8.54 -21.73
C ILE A 66 4.36 8.71 -22.97
N ARG A 67 4.60 9.79 -23.74
CA ARG A 67 3.86 10.08 -24.97
C ARG A 67 3.97 8.92 -25.96
N ASP A 68 5.17 8.43 -26.21
CA ASP A 68 5.43 7.39 -27.21
C ASP A 68 4.86 6.03 -26.73
N TYR A 69 4.93 5.75 -25.43
CA TYR A 69 4.32 4.56 -24.84
C TYR A 69 2.79 4.60 -24.96
N LEU A 70 2.14 5.69 -24.53
CA LEU A 70 0.68 5.80 -24.55
C LEU A 70 0.12 5.88 -25.98
N LYS A 71 0.81 6.51 -26.92
CA LYS A 71 0.44 6.49 -28.35
C LYS A 71 0.43 5.06 -28.91
N ARG A 72 1.40 4.23 -28.54
CA ARG A 72 1.50 2.84 -28.99
C ARG A 72 0.46 1.95 -28.30
N VAL A 73 0.25 2.12 -27.00
CA VAL A 73 -0.63 1.27 -26.17
C VAL A 73 -2.09 1.65 -26.36
N ARG A 74 -2.42 2.94 -26.51
CA ARG A 74 -3.77 3.51 -26.61
C ARG A 74 -4.69 3.03 -25.49
N PRO A 75 -4.33 3.32 -24.23
CA PRO A 75 -5.15 2.86 -23.10
C PRO A 75 -6.45 3.65 -23.00
N ASP A 76 -7.45 3.04 -22.37
CA ASP A 76 -8.70 3.67 -22.00
C ASP A 76 -8.65 4.44 -20.68
N PHE A 77 -7.62 4.18 -19.84
CA PHE A 77 -7.40 4.89 -18.58
C PHE A 77 -5.96 4.70 -18.07
N VAL A 78 -5.54 5.58 -17.15
CA VAL A 78 -4.24 5.51 -16.47
C VAL A 78 -4.43 5.54 -14.95
N ILE A 79 -3.77 4.64 -14.23
CA ILE A 79 -3.68 4.64 -12.76
C ILE A 79 -2.23 4.90 -12.36
N ASN A 80 -2.01 5.89 -11.50
CA ASN A 80 -0.69 6.24 -11.00
C ASN A 80 -0.56 5.96 -9.50
N THR A 81 0.19 4.92 -9.16
CA THR A 81 0.56 4.55 -7.79
C THR A 81 2.06 4.75 -7.53
N ALA A 82 2.80 5.32 -8.49
CA ALA A 82 4.23 5.51 -8.35
C ALA A 82 4.56 6.55 -7.28
N ILE A 83 5.54 6.22 -6.45
CA ILE A 83 6.08 7.12 -5.44
C ILE A 83 7.61 7.00 -5.36
N ALA A 84 8.30 8.13 -5.12
CA ALA A 84 9.61 8.13 -4.50
C ALA A 84 9.47 7.74 -3.02
N ASN A 85 10.46 7.10 -2.44
CA ASN A 85 10.43 6.74 -1.02
C ASN A 85 10.20 7.98 -0.14
N ILE A 86 9.54 7.79 1.01
CA ILE A 86 9.22 8.91 1.93
C ILE A 86 10.46 9.69 2.36
N GLY A 87 11.60 9.00 2.54
CA GLY A 87 12.90 9.60 2.88
C GLY A 87 13.76 10.04 1.67
N SER A 88 13.18 10.11 0.46
CA SER A 88 13.92 10.54 -0.74
C SER A 88 14.35 12.00 -0.64
N ASP A 89 15.46 12.32 -1.30
CA ASP A 89 15.89 13.70 -1.49
C ASP A 89 14.85 14.51 -2.27
N SER A 90 15.03 15.84 -2.27
CA SER A 90 14.07 16.76 -2.87
C SER A 90 13.95 16.60 -4.39
N GLN A 91 15.04 16.27 -5.06
CA GLN A 91 15.06 16.11 -6.52
C GLN A 91 14.27 14.87 -6.92
N LEU A 92 14.56 13.72 -6.32
CA LEU A 92 13.85 12.47 -6.63
C LEU A 92 12.36 12.56 -6.29
N ALA A 93 12.01 13.16 -5.14
CA ALA A 93 10.62 13.39 -4.76
C ALA A 93 9.91 14.31 -5.77
N PHE A 94 10.56 15.38 -6.22
CA PHE A 94 10.02 16.29 -7.22
C PHE A 94 9.85 15.60 -8.58
N GLU A 95 10.87 14.88 -9.07
CA GLU A 95 10.84 14.23 -10.38
C GLU A 95 9.82 13.10 -10.48
N VAL A 96 9.68 12.28 -9.44
CA VAL A 96 8.78 11.12 -9.45
C VAL A 96 7.37 11.51 -9.03
N ASN A 97 7.21 12.13 -7.84
CA ASN A 97 5.88 12.37 -7.28
C ASN A 97 5.16 13.54 -7.94
N TYR A 98 5.89 14.58 -8.38
CA TYR A 98 5.30 15.76 -9.00
C TYR A 98 5.42 15.75 -10.52
N LEU A 99 6.63 15.82 -11.10
CA LEU A 99 6.80 15.86 -12.55
C LEU A 99 6.26 14.60 -13.23
N GLY A 100 6.49 13.42 -12.64
CA GLY A 100 5.93 12.17 -13.14
C GLY A 100 4.40 12.19 -13.19
N THR A 101 3.77 12.69 -12.13
CA THR A 101 2.31 12.90 -12.07
C THR A 101 1.85 13.89 -13.15
N LEU A 102 2.51 15.02 -13.27
CA LEU A 102 2.18 16.06 -14.27
C LEU A 102 2.31 15.53 -15.71
N ASN A 103 3.38 14.81 -16.01
CA ASN A 103 3.60 14.22 -17.33
C ASN A 103 2.50 13.22 -17.72
N LEU A 104 2.12 12.34 -16.78
CA LEU A 104 1.03 11.37 -16.97
C LEU A 104 -0.32 12.07 -17.13
N ALA A 105 -0.61 13.08 -16.30
CA ALA A 105 -1.85 13.84 -16.36
C ALA A 105 -1.99 14.62 -17.69
N ARG A 106 -0.90 15.23 -18.16
CA ARG A 106 -0.88 15.91 -19.48
C ARG A 106 -1.15 14.93 -20.63
N ALA A 107 -0.56 13.75 -20.56
CA ALA A 107 -0.78 12.73 -21.57
C ALA A 107 -2.22 12.19 -21.52
N ALA A 108 -2.78 11.98 -20.34
CA ALA A 108 -4.17 11.56 -20.15
C ALA A 108 -5.15 12.62 -20.67
N ALA A 109 -4.93 13.90 -20.34
CA ALA A 109 -5.74 15.02 -20.86
C ALA A 109 -5.67 15.10 -22.40
N ALA A 110 -4.49 14.97 -22.99
CA ALA A 110 -4.31 14.99 -24.46
C ALA A 110 -5.00 13.81 -25.17
N LEU A 111 -5.18 12.68 -24.49
CA LEU A 111 -5.87 11.49 -25.01
C LEU A 111 -7.37 11.48 -24.66
N GLY A 112 -7.83 12.39 -23.80
CA GLY A 112 -9.22 12.41 -23.31
C GLY A 112 -9.58 11.18 -22.45
N ILE A 113 -8.62 10.62 -21.71
CA ILE A 113 -8.83 9.39 -20.91
C ILE A 113 -8.77 9.65 -19.40
N PRO A 114 -9.50 8.88 -18.57
CA PRO A 114 -9.47 8.99 -17.13
C PRO A 114 -8.08 8.78 -16.53
N TYR A 115 -7.75 9.60 -15.52
CA TYR A 115 -6.53 9.53 -14.76
C TYR A 115 -6.80 9.37 -13.26
N ILE A 116 -6.40 8.25 -12.66
CA ILE A 116 -6.53 8.01 -11.22
C ILE A 116 -5.17 8.21 -10.55
N HIS A 117 -5.13 9.08 -9.55
CA HIS A 117 -3.94 9.40 -8.78
C HIS A 117 -4.05 8.94 -7.33
N ILE A 118 -3.14 8.06 -6.91
CA ILE A 118 -3.04 7.68 -5.51
C ILE A 118 -2.18 8.71 -4.76
N SER A 119 -2.83 9.37 -3.80
CA SER A 119 -2.22 10.37 -2.93
C SER A 119 -2.10 9.88 -1.48
N SER A 120 -1.87 10.78 -0.53
CA SER A 120 -1.55 10.40 0.85
C SER A 120 -2.07 11.41 1.87
N ALA A 121 -2.47 10.94 3.04
CA ALA A 121 -2.77 11.75 4.21
C ALA A 121 -1.57 12.57 4.72
N ALA A 122 -0.35 12.32 4.25
CA ALA A 122 0.83 13.11 4.60
C ALA A 122 0.71 14.60 4.20
N ILE A 123 -0.24 14.95 3.33
CA ILE A 123 -0.53 16.36 2.96
C ILE A 123 -1.51 17.04 3.92
N LEU A 124 -2.09 16.29 4.84
CA LEU A 124 -3.06 16.80 5.82
C LEU A 124 -2.39 17.24 7.12
N PRO A 125 -2.97 18.19 7.85
CA PRO A 125 -2.54 18.50 9.21
C PRO A 125 -2.81 17.32 10.16
N TYR A 126 -2.33 17.43 11.39
CA TYR A 126 -2.87 16.60 12.46
C TYR A 126 -4.22 17.17 12.91
N GLY A 127 -5.15 16.31 13.25
CA GLY A 127 -6.51 16.65 13.64
C GLY A 127 -7.43 15.43 13.57
N GLU A 128 -8.70 15.66 13.89
CA GLU A 128 -9.75 14.65 13.87
C GLU A 128 -10.74 14.97 12.75
N GLU A 129 -11.28 13.91 12.14
CA GLU A 129 -12.29 13.98 11.08
C GLU A 129 -11.94 14.95 9.93
N LEU A 130 -10.65 14.92 9.52
CA LEU A 130 -10.17 15.76 8.43
C LEU A 130 -10.89 15.42 7.13
N THR A 131 -11.34 16.45 6.43
CA THR A 131 -12.08 16.33 5.16
C THR A 131 -11.16 16.44 3.94
N GLU A 132 -11.70 16.21 2.76
CA GLU A 132 -10.94 16.33 1.51
C GLU A 132 -10.50 17.76 1.18
N ASP A 133 -11.12 18.76 1.82
CA ASP A 133 -10.74 20.18 1.67
C ASP A 133 -9.58 20.58 2.57
N ASP A 134 -9.30 19.79 3.60
CA ASP A 134 -8.17 20.03 4.49
C ASP A 134 -6.85 19.72 3.80
N HIS A 135 -5.86 20.55 4.05
CA HIS A 135 -4.48 20.35 3.60
C HIS A 135 -3.50 21.25 4.34
N LEU A 136 -2.25 20.82 4.42
CA LEU A 136 -1.15 21.64 4.93
C LEU A 136 -0.89 22.85 4.01
N PRO A 137 -0.43 23.97 4.56
CA PRO A 137 0.08 25.07 3.73
C PRO A 137 1.35 24.63 2.98
N LEU A 138 1.45 24.99 1.70
CA LEU A 138 2.65 24.71 0.91
C LEU A 138 3.78 25.66 1.35
N THR A 139 4.68 25.15 2.18
CA THR A 139 5.81 25.92 2.73
C THR A 139 7.15 25.25 2.42
N ALA A 140 8.24 26.00 2.57
CA ALA A 140 9.59 25.47 2.41
C ALA A 140 9.91 24.37 3.44
N HIS A 141 9.31 24.42 4.63
CA HIS A 141 9.56 23.48 5.72
C HIS A 141 8.78 22.17 5.63
N LEU A 142 7.83 22.08 4.69
CA LEU A 142 7.11 20.83 4.46
C LEU A 142 8.09 19.76 3.96
N ASN A 143 7.96 18.52 4.46
CA ASN A 143 8.82 17.43 3.98
C ASN A 143 8.64 17.19 2.49
N ASN A 144 9.66 16.67 1.82
CA ASN A 144 9.70 16.55 0.36
C ASN A 144 8.55 15.69 -0.18
N TYR A 145 8.18 14.63 0.54
CA TYR A 145 7.08 13.75 0.15
C TYR A 145 5.73 14.48 0.18
N ALA A 146 5.37 15.07 1.32
CA ALA A 146 4.12 15.82 1.44
C ALA A 146 4.06 17.01 0.47
N LYS A 147 5.17 17.74 0.33
CA LYS A 147 5.28 18.87 -0.62
C LYS A 147 4.99 18.43 -2.04
N SER A 148 5.65 17.37 -2.51
CA SER A 148 5.49 16.88 -3.89
C SER A 148 4.08 16.34 -4.17
N LYS A 149 3.46 15.64 -3.20
CA LYS A 149 2.08 15.17 -3.31
C LYS A 149 1.07 16.31 -3.31
N LEU A 150 1.23 17.30 -2.43
CA LEU A 150 0.35 18.48 -2.39
C LEU A 150 0.44 19.30 -3.69
N MET A 151 1.65 19.50 -4.22
CA MET A 151 1.84 20.15 -5.52
C MET A 151 1.16 19.38 -6.64
N ALA A 152 1.25 18.04 -6.63
CA ALA A 152 0.61 17.18 -7.62
C ALA A 152 -0.92 17.37 -7.58
N GLU A 153 -1.56 17.26 -6.43
CA GLU A 153 -3.01 17.41 -6.31
C GLU A 153 -3.50 18.79 -6.76
N ARG A 154 -2.81 19.86 -6.34
CA ARG A 154 -3.15 21.22 -6.77
C ARG A 154 -3.05 21.38 -8.30
N THR A 155 -2.04 20.77 -8.90
CA THR A 155 -1.86 20.81 -10.35
C THR A 155 -2.95 20.01 -11.07
N LEU A 156 -3.33 18.83 -10.58
CA LEU A 156 -4.44 18.05 -11.15
C LEU A 156 -5.75 18.81 -11.11
N ARG A 157 -6.08 19.44 -9.99
CA ARG A 157 -7.26 20.31 -9.86
C ARG A 157 -7.24 21.48 -10.85
N HIS A 158 -6.09 22.14 -10.99
CA HIS A 158 -5.90 23.23 -11.96
C HIS A 158 -6.09 22.73 -13.41
N MET A 159 -5.55 21.57 -13.74
CA MET A 159 -5.70 20.97 -15.07
C MET A 159 -7.13 20.57 -15.37
N HIS A 160 -7.88 20.08 -14.40
CA HIS A 160 -9.30 19.80 -14.56
C HIS A 160 -10.07 21.04 -15.02
N HIS A 161 -9.89 22.15 -14.30
CA HIS A 161 -10.60 23.39 -14.61
C HIS A 161 -10.19 24.06 -15.94
N ASN A 162 -8.92 23.92 -16.33
CA ASN A 162 -8.39 24.67 -17.48
C ASN A 162 -8.28 23.85 -18.77
N VAL A 163 -8.09 22.55 -18.68
CA VAL A 163 -7.91 21.68 -19.86
C VAL A 163 -8.84 20.47 -19.87
N GLY A 164 -9.80 20.39 -18.92
CA GLY A 164 -10.78 19.32 -18.87
C GLY A 164 -10.21 17.94 -18.53
N LEU A 165 -9.13 17.87 -17.74
CA LEU A 165 -8.58 16.60 -17.29
C LEU A 165 -9.63 15.82 -16.50
N ASP A 166 -10.01 14.63 -16.98
CA ASP A 166 -10.81 13.69 -16.21
C ASP A 166 -9.93 12.96 -15.20
N TYR A 167 -9.97 13.38 -13.93
CA TYR A 167 -9.13 12.77 -12.89
C TYR A 167 -9.93 12.39 -11.64
N THR A 168 -9.37 11.50 -10.84
CA THR A 168 -9.78 11.26 -9.45
C THR A 168 -8.53 11.12 -8.60
N VAL A 169 -8.51 11.79 -7.44
CA VAL A 169 -7.48 11.62 -6.41
C VAL A 169 -8.04 10.72 -5.29
N ILE A 170 -7.27 9.72 -4.90
CA ILE A 170 -7.57 8.85 -3.76
C ILE A 170 -6.47 9.03 -2.73
N ARG A 171 -6.79 9.66 -1.59
CA ARG A 171 -5.87 9.83 -0.47
C ARG A 171 -5.94 8.63 0.44
N LEU A 172 -4.80 8.02 0.71
CA LEU A 172 -4.63 6.91 1.63
C LEU A 172 -3.99 7.40 2.93
N ALA A 173 -4.44 6.85 4.05
CA ALA A 173 -3.79 7.03 5.35
C ALA A 173 -2.60 6.06 5.52
N VAL A 174 -2.40 5.47 6.69
CA VAL A 174 -1.42 4.42 6.89
C VAL A 174 -1.90 3.14 6.21
N VAL A 175 -1.22 2.75 5.15
CA VAL A 175 -1.63 1.60 4.34
C VAL A 175 -1.09 0.30 4.92
N TYR A 176 -1.94 -0.71 5.02
CA TYR A 176 -1.58 -2.08 5.39
C TYR A 176 -2.10 -3.10 4.37
N GLY A 177 -1.43 -4.26 4.27
CA GLY A 177 -1.81 -5.34 3.37
C GLY A 177 -0.65 -6.32 3.13
N GLU A 178 -0.95 -7.46 2.51
CA GLU A 178 -0.02 -8.58 2.38
C GLU A 178 1.07 -8.40 1.31
N HIS A 179 0.91 -7.51 0.34
CA HIS A 179 1.87 -7.33 -0.75
C HIS A 179 2.93 -6.25 -0.48
N ASP A 180 3.15 -5.89 0.79
CA ASP A 180 4.13 -4.88 1.16
C ASP A 180 5.57 -5.42 1.07
N HIS A 181 6.27 -5.02 0.03
CA HIS A 181 7.63 -5.48 -0.27
C HIS A 181 8.73 -4.59 0.29
N LYS A 182 8.37 -3.42 0.82
CA LYS A 182 9.33 -2.44 1.35
C LYS A 182 9.06 -2.23 2.82
N ILE A 183 10.12 -2.28 3.64
CA ILE A 183 10.01 -2.00 5.08
C ILE A 183 9.79 -0.50 5.28
N GLN A 184 8.55 -0.03 5.06
CA GLN A 184 8.11 1.36 5.19
C GLN A 184 6.69 1.39 5.79
N GLY A 185 6.29 2.54 6.33
CA GLY A 185 4.93 2.71 6.88
C GLY A 185 4.56 1.64 7.90
N PHE A 186 3.44 0.96 7.69
CA PHE A 186 2.94 -0.10 8.58
C PHE A 186 3.91 -1.29 8.69
N HIS A 187 4.49 -1.73 7.57
CA HIS A 187 5.49 -2.81 7.57
C HIS A 187 6.70 -2.48 8.47
N ARG A 188 7.16 -1.22 8.47
CA ARG A 188 8.25 -0.79 9.34
C ARG A 188 7.85 -0.78 10.80
N LEU A 189 6.66 -0.33 11.13
CA LEU A 189 6.12 -0.40 12.48
C LEU A 189 6.08 -1.85 12.95
N PHE A 190 5.51 -2.74 12.14
CA PHE A 190 5.38 -4.16 12.45
C PHE A 190 6.75 -4.83 12.65
N PHE A 191 7.70 -4.58 11.74
CA PHE A 191 9.08 -5.07 11.85
C PHE A 191 9.76 -4.60 13.14
N SER A 192 9.62 -3.31 13.49
CA SER A 192 10.19 -2.76 14.71
C SER A 192 9.60 -3.39 15.98
N ILE A 193 8.32 -3.78 15.95
CA ILE A 193 7.69 -4.49 17.07
C ILE A 193 8.22 -5.91 17.18
N ALA A 194 8.36 -6.61 16.05
CA ALA A 194 8.86 -7.99 16.00
C ALA A 194 10.33 -8.11 16.41
N ASP A 195 11.14 -7.11 16.06
CA ASP A 195 12.57 -7.00 16.43
C ASP A 195 12.78 -6.54 17.89
N GLU A 196 11.71 -6.55 18.70
CA GLU A 196 11.70 -6.08 20.09
C GLU A 196 12.26 -4.65 20.29
N ALA A 197 12.35 -3.87 19.22
CA ALA A 197 12.92 -2.53 19.22
C ALA A 197 12.01 -1.47 19.89
N MET A 198 10.88 -1.90 20.48
CA MET A 198 9.93 -1.02 21.18
C MET A 198 9.72 -1.50 22.63
N PRO A 199 10.75 -1.41 23.52
CA PRO A 199 10.61 -1.77 24.91
C PRO A 199 9.79 -0.76 25.73
N VAL A 200 9.59 0.45 25.18
CA VAL A 200 8.88 1.56 25.81
C VAL A 200 7.81 2.07 24.88
N LEU A 201 6.63 2.28 25.43
CA LEU A 201 5.51 2.91 24.73
C LEU A 201 5.28 4.32 25.30
N PHE A 202 5.48 5.32 24.48
CA PHE A 202 5.17 6.71 24.83
C PHE A 202 3.67 6.94 24.60
N THR A 203 2.85 6.70 25.61
CA THR A 203 1.41 6.81 25.43
C THR A 203 0.84 8.11 25.97
N LYS A 204 0.23 8.88 25.09
CA LYS A 204 -0.95 9.67 25.40
C LYS A 204 -2.15 8.81 25.02
N LYS A 205 -3.07 8.54 25.96
CA LYS A 205 -4.33 7.81 25.65
C LYS A 205 -5.12 8.56 24.58
N ASN A 206 -5.89 7.83 23.78
CA ASN A 206 -6.79 8.35 22.74
C ASN A 206 -6.06 9.04 21.57
N ILE A 207 -4.86 8.62 21.21
CA ILE A 207 -4.23 9.04 19.96
C ILE A 207 -4.66 8.09 18.84
N LEU A 208 -5.48 8.61 17.94
CA LEU A 208 -6.16 7.86 16.90
C LEU A 208 -5.54 8.15 15.53
N HIS A 209 -5.47 7.11 14.71
CA HIS A 209 -5.02 7.20 13.31
C HIS A 209 -5.96 6.45 12.39
N SER A 210 -6.21 7.01 11.21
CA SER A 210 -6.88 6.29 10.14
C SER A 210 -5.91 5.35 9.43
N TYR A 211 -6.43 4.22 9.01
CA TYR A 211 -5.73 3.20 8.24
C TYR A 211 -6.44 2.94 6.91
N SER A 212 -5.71 2.43 5.93
CA SER A 212 -6.23 2.11 4.60
C SER A 212 -5.91 0.67 4.24
N ASN A 213 -6.93 -0.13 4.02
CA ASN A 213 -6.77 -1.52 3.61
C ASN A 213 -6.41 -1.58 2.11
N ALA A 214 -5.21 -2.09 1.80
CA ALA A 214 -4.73 -2.23 0.41
C ALA A 214 -5.58 -3.21 -0.40
N ASP A 215 -6.15 -4.24 0.23
CA ASP A 215 -6.91 -5.29 -0.45
C ASP A 215 -8.32 -4.83 -0.89
N LYS A 216 -8.87 -3.82 -0.20
CA LYS A 216 -10.16 -3.20 -0.53
C LYS A 216 -10.05 -2.12 -1.61
N LEU A 217 -8.92 -1.43 -1.68
CA LEU A 217 -8.71 -0.32 -2.61
C LEU A 217 -9.00 -0.65 -4.08
N PRO A 218 -8.65 -1.84 -4.60
CA PRO A 218 -8.95 -2.20 -5.98
C PRO A 218 -10.44 -2.19 -6.33
N TYR A 219 -11.31 -2.55 -5.40
CA TYR A 219 -12.76 -2.50 -5.61
C TYR A 219 -13.23 -1.06 -5.80
N PHE A 220 -12.72 -0.14 -4.98
CA PHE A 220 -13.03 1.29 -5.12
C PHE A 220 -12.47 1.86 -6.43
N VAL A 221 -11.21 1.59 -6.77
CA VAL A 221 -10.62 2.03 -8.04
C VAL A 221 -11.41 1.50 -9.25
N HIS A 222 -11.83 0.25 -9.22
CA HIS A 222 -12.67 -0.34 -10.26
C HIS A 222 -14.04 0.37 -10.35
N HIS A 223 -14.69 0.60 -9.21
CA HIS A 223 -15.95 1.33 -9.14
C HIS A 223 -15.83 2.76 -9.72
N VAL A 224 -14.77 3.47 -9.35
CA VAL A 224 -14.44 4.81 -9.89
C VAL A 224 -14.29 4.80 -11.41
N LEU A 225 -13.67 3.76 -11.98
CA LEU A 225 -13.51 3.63 -13.45
C LEU A 225 -14.83 3.35 -14.18
N LEU A 226 -15.78 2.70 -13.51
CA LEU A 226 -17.10 2.42 -14.09
C LEU A 226 -18.07 3.62 -13.98
N ASN A 227 -17.90 4.47 -12.95
CA ASN A 227 -18.84 5.54 -12.62
C ASN A 227 -18.20 6.93 -12.76
N ARG A 228 -17.52 7.20 -13.89
CA ARG A 228 -16.73 8.43 -14.09
C ARG A 228 -17.51 9.72 -13.87
N GLN A 229 -18.82 9.77 -14.15
CA GLN A 229 -19.62 10.97 -13.97
C GLN A 229 -19.64 11.46 -12.52
N GLU A 230 -19.66 10.53 -11.55
CA GLU A 230 -19.65 10.85 -10.12
C GLU A 230 -18.24 11.22 -9.61
N PHE A 231 -17.23 10.55 -10.14
CA PHE A 231 -15.88 10.60 -9.55
C PHE A 231 -14.89 11.51 -10.29
N SER A 232 -15.28 12.08 -11.44
CA SER A 232 -14.40 12.97 -12.22
C SER A 232 -14.24 14.33 -11.56
N GLY A 233 -13.00 14.80 -11.43
CA GLY A 233 -12.65 16.06 -10.80
C GLY A 233 -12.58 16.00 -9.27
N GLU A 234 -12.81 14.84 -8.66
CA GLU A 234 -13.03 14.67 -7.24
C GLU A 234 -11.84 14.06 -6.50
N THR A 235 -11.77 14.36 -5.20
CA THR A 235 -10.84 13.75 -4.26
C THR A 235 -11.62 12.98 -3.20
N TYR A 236 -11.14 11.78 -2.84
CA TYR A 236 -11.73 10.92 -1.81
C TYR A 236 -10.68 10.46 -0.82
N HIS A 237 -11.06 10.43 0.46
CA HIS A 237 -10.33 9.69 1.47
C HIS A 237 -10.76 8.22 1.41
N PHE A 238 -9.80 7.32 1.22
CA PHE A 238 -10.05 5.89 1.28
C PHE A 238 -9.41 5.34 2.56
N VAL A 239 -10.22 5.20 3.59
CA VAL A 239 -9.81 4.77 4.93
C VAL A 239 -10.83 3.78 5.50
N ASP A 240 -10.38 2.96 6.43
CA ASP A 240 -11.26 2.09 7.20
C ASP A 240 -12.25 2.93 8.02
N LYS A 241 -13.42 2.37 8.29
CA LYS A 241 -14.53 3.05 8.97
C LYS A 241 -14.13 3.60 10.34
N GLU A 242 -13.35 2.83 11.08
CA GLU A 242 -12.99 3.19 12.44
C GLU A 242 -11.48 3.50 12.55
N PRO A 243 -11.14 4.65 13.14
CA PRO A 243 -9.75 4.96 13.43
C PRO A 243 -9.22 4.06 14.55
N VAL A 244 -7.92 3.87 14.58
CA VAL A 244 -7.22 2.93 15.44
C VAL A 244 -6.31 3.66 16.42
N GLU A 245 -6.39 3.31 17.69
CA GLU A 245 -5.42 3.77 18.69
C GLU A 245 -4.10 3.03 18.52
N LEU A 246 -3.03 3.78 18.21
CA LEU A 246 -1.73 3.21 17.90
C LEU A 246 -1.16 2.37 19.05
N ALA A 247 -1.39 2.78 20.31
CA ALA A 247 -0.94 2.03 21.47
C ALA A 247 -1.59 0.65 21.53
N ASN A 248 -2.91 0.59 21.35
CA ASN A 248 -3.66 -0.67 21.35
C ASN A 248 -3.23 -1.58 20.19
N LEU A 249 -2.97 -1.01 19.02
CA LEU A 249 -2.48 -1.77 17.87
C LEU A 249 -1.11 -2.40 18.16
N ILE A 250 -0.17 -1.64 18.75
CA ILE A 250 1.15 -2.15 19.12
C ILE A 250 1.03 -3.27 20.16
N LEU A 251 0.21 -3.09 21.19
CA LEU A 251 -0.01 -4.12 22.21
C LEU A 251 -0.63 -5.38 21.61
N THR A 252 -1.58 -5.23 20.69
CA THR A 252 -2.21 -6.36 20.00
C THR A 252 -1.20 -7.11 19.14
N ILE A 253 -0.38 -6.40 18.35
CA ILE A 253 0.68 -7.04 17.55
C ILE A 253 1.68 -7.78 18.47
N LYS A 254 2.11 -7.17 19.57
CA LYS A 254 3.01 -7.82 20.53
C LYS A 254 2.41 -9.07 21.14
N SER A 255 1.10 -9.06 21.42
CA SER A 255 0.38 -10.24 21.91
C SER A 255 0.37 -11.37 20.89
N TYR A 256 0.11 -11.08 19.61
CA TYR A 256 0.19 -12.08 18.52
C TYR A 256 1.59 -12.66 18.32
N LEU A 257 2.62 -11.85 18.53
CA LEU A 257 4.02 -12.26 18.37
C LEU A 257 4.60 -12.87 19.65
N GLU A 258 3.83 -12.93 20.76
CA GLU A 258 4.27 -13.39 22.07
C GLU A 258 5.54 -12.70 22.60
N VAL A 259 5.80 -11.46 22.11
CA VAL A 259 6.95 -10.68 22.54
C VAL A 259 6.62 -9.84 23.78
N LYS A 260 7.67 -9.47 24.51
CA LYS A 260 7.56 -8.78 25.80
C LYS A 260 6.72 -7.51 25.70
N THR A 261 5.76 -7.37 26.61
CA THR A 261 4.94 -6.17 26.75
C THR A 261 5.80 -4.95 27.07
N PRO A 262 5.64 -3.83 26.37
CA PRO A 262 6.42 -2.63 26.57
C PRO A 262 6.06 -1.97 27.90
N ARG A 263 6.99 -1.21 28.48
CA ARG A 263 6.66 -0.33 29.60
C ARG A 263 6.01 0.94 29.09
N GLU A 264 4.84 1.28 29.61
CA GLU A 264 4.20 2.57 29.31
C GLU A 264 4.88 3.68 30.13
N ILE A 265 5.41 4.66 29.46
CA ILE A 265 6.06 5.82 30.09
C ILE A 265 5.49 7.08 29.48
N TYR A 266 4.79 7.88 30.28
CA TYR A 266 4.34 9.19 29.85
C TYR A 266 5.50 10.20 29.94
N ILE A 267 5.91 10.72 28.79
CA ILE A 267 6.88 11.81 28.67
C ILE A 267 6.17 12.98 27.99
N PRO A 268 6.24 14.22 28.48
CA PRO A 268 5.69 15.37 27.76
C PRO A 268 6.28 15.51 26.36
N TYR A 269 5.46 15.81 25.37
CA TYR A 269 5.87 15.87 23.95
C TYR A 269 7.08 16.78 23.71
N SER A 270 7.14 17.94 24.40
CA SER A 270 8.29 18.86 24.32
C SER A 270 9.61 18.21 24.75
N VAL A 271 9.59 17.43 25.83
CA VAL A 271 10.78 16.71 26.34
C VAL A 271 11.17 15.58 25.36
N ALA A 272 10.20 14.81 24.90
CA ALA A 272 10.43 13.73 23.92
C ALA A 272 10.99 14.29 22.60
N THR A 273 10.52 15.45 22.15
CA THR A 273 11.02 16.12 20.94
C THR A 273 12.46 16.60 21.09
N ILE A 274 12.82 17.13 22.26
CA ILE A 274 14.22 17.52 22.57
C ILE A 274 15.10 16.27 22.54
N GLY A 275 14.67 15.18 23.19
CA GLY A 275 15.38 13.91 23.18
C GLY A 275 15.60 13.36 21.76
N LYS A 276 14.58 13.42 20.90
CA LYS A 276 14.69 13.02 19.48
C LYS A 276 15.74 13.86 18.75
N LYS A 277 15.68 15.19 18.86
CA LYS A 277 16.65 16.10 18.20
C LYS A 277 18.07 15.85 18.66
N THR A 278 18.27 15.65 19.97
CA THR A 278 19.58 15.33 20.53
C THR A 278 20.13 14.00 19.98
N MET A 279 19.27 12.98 19.91
CA MET A 279 19.64 11.67 19.33
C MET A 279 19.98 11.79 17.85
N GLU A 280 19.18 12.52 17.06
CA GLU A 280 19.48 12.78 15.65
C GLU A 280 20.82 13.50 15.44
N MET A 281 21.15 14.44 16.33
CA MET A 281 22.44 15.13 16.30
C MET A 281 23.60 14.16 16.62
N LEU A 282 23.46 13.32 17.64
CA LEU A 282 24.42 12.29 17.99
C LEU A 282 24.65 11.31 16.83
N LEU A 283 23.58 10.84 16.20
CA LEU A 283 23.66 9.93 15.04
C LEU A 283 24.38 10.57 13.85
N LYS A 284 24.16 11.88 13.61
CA LYS A 284 24.92 12.63 12.59
C LYS A 284 26.43 12.69 12.90
N VAL A 285 26.80 12.82 14.17
CA VAL A 285 28.21 12.81 14.59
C VAL A 285 28.79 11.39 14.44
N CYS A 286 28.06 10.37 14.89
CA CYS A 286 28.49 8.97 14.75
C CYS A 286 28.68 8.59 13.28
N SER A 287 27.80 9.03 12.39
CA SER A 287 27.93 8.73 10.95
C SER A 287 29.18 9.35 10.32
N LYS A 288 29.63 10.53 10.80
CA LYS A 288 30.89 11.15 10.34
C LYS A 288 32.13 10.37 10.77
N VAL A 289 32.03 9.59 11.86
CA VAL A 289 33.11 8.73 12.37
C VAL A 289 33.02 7.30 11.80
N GLY A 290 32.07 7.06 10.86
CA GLY A 290 31.90 5.76 10.20
C GLY A 290 31.01 4.76 10.97
N LEU A 291 30.44 5.16 12.10
CA LEU A 291 29.51 4.34 12.88
C LEU A 291 28.09 4.46 12.30
N LYS A 292 27.54 3.33 11.81
CA LYS A 292 26.17 3.26 11.31
C LYS A 292 25.24 2.89 12.47
N ALA A 293 24.50 3.87 12.98
CA ALA A 293 23.42 3.66 13.94
C ALA A 293 22.11 4.27 13.42
N SER A 294 20.99 3.65 13.73
CA SER A 294 19.64 4.12 13.36
C SER A 294 18.94 4.73 14.56
N LEU A 295 17.98 5.62 14.27
CA LEU A 295 17.12 6.19 15.30
C LEU A 295 16.27 5.06 15.92
N PRO A 296 16.14 4.99 17.26
CA PRO A 296 15.22 4.07 17.91
C PRO A 296 13.79 4.18 17.37
N ALA A 297 13.10 3.06 17.30
CA ALA A 297 11.77 3.00 16.68
C ALA A 297 10.77 3.93 17.37
N GLU A 298 10.82 4.04 18.71
CA GLU A 298 9.94 4.93 19.49
C GLU A 298 10.13 6.40 19.09
N LEU A 299 11.36 6.82 18.83
CA LEU A 299 11.65 8.18 18.40
C LEU A 299 11.31 8.40 16.92
N MET A 300 11.34 7.34 16.11
CA MET A 300 10.94 7.42 14.71
C MET A 300 9.43 7.67 14.58
N PHE A 301 8.60 6.98 15.37
CA PHE A 301 7.15 7.12 15.39
C PHE A 301 6.65 8.14 16.42
N LEU A 302 7.56 8.97 16.98
CA LEU A 302 7.25 9.86 18.09
C LEU A 302 6.00 10.71 17.86
N GLU A 303 5.87 11.34 16.71
CA GLU A 303 4.71 12.20 16.43
C GLU A 303 3.40 11.43 16.46
N SER A 304 3.41 10.20 15.97
CA SER A 304 2.24 9.33 15.95
C SER A 304 1.78 8.90 17.34
N PHE A 305 2.63 8.97 18.37
CA PHE A 305 2.24 8.71 19.76
C PHE A 305 1.58 9.90 20.45
N TYR A 306 1.66 11.10 19.87
CA TYR A 306 1.19 12.32 20.53
C TYR A 306 0.15 13.12 19.74
N LYS A 307 0.01 12.84 18.46
CA LYS A 307 -0.82 13.63 17.56
C LYS A 307 -1.80 12.72 16.82
N THR A 308 -3.08 12.96 17.02
CA THR A 308 -4.15 12.30 16.27
C THR A 308 -4.17 12.76 14.82
N GLN A 309 -4.40 11.82 13.90
CA GLN A 309 -4.71 12.12 12.51
C GLN A 309 -5.77 11.15 12.02
N THR A 310 -7.03 11.59 12.06
CA THR A 310 -8.16 10.83 11.50
C THR A 310 -8.77 11.55 10.32
N LEU A 311 -9.11 10.78 9.30
CA LEU A 311 -9.69 11.26 8.06
C LEU A 311 -11.16 10.90 8.04
N SER A 312 -12.00 11.85 7.64
CA SER A 312 -13.41 11.58 7.43
C SER A 312 -13.60 10.67 6.20
N ALA A 313 -14.35 9.60 6.37
CA ALA A 313 -14.83 8.74 5.30
C ALA A 313 -16.21 9.18 4.78
N GLY A 314 -16.76 10.30 5.28
CA GLY A 314 -18.12 10.73 5.01
C GLY A 314 -18.43 10.87 3.52
N LYS A 315 -17.56 11.50 2.75
CA LYS A 315 -17.71 11.66 1.30
C LYS A 315 -17.75 10.31 0.57
N LEU A 316 -16.89 9.37 0.95
CA LEU A 316 -16.88 8.02 0.38
C LEU A 316 -18.16 7.26 0.72
N HIS A 317 -18.64 7.35 1.95
CA HIS A 317 -19.88 6.68 2.39
C HIS A 317 -21.15 7.24 1.72
N HIS A 318 -21.14 8.51 1.29
CA HIS A 318 -22.25 9.11 0.55
C HIS A 318 -22.16 8.89 -0.97
N SER A 319 -21.06 8.29 -1.45
CA SER A 319 -20.92 7.94 -2.85
C SER A 319 -21.67 6.64 -3.20
N SER A 320 -21.76 6.35 -4.50
CA SER A 320 -22.34 5.10 -4.98
C SER A 320 -21.49 3.85 -4.66
N PHE A 321 -20.29 4.02 -4.12
CA PHE A 321 -19.41 2.90 -3.76
C PHE A 321 -19.90 2.18 -2.50
N GLN A 322 -19.98 0.86 -2.59
CA GLN A 322 -20.26 -0.02 -1.45
C GLN A 322 -19.03 -0.86 -1.15
N ASP A 323 -18.56 -0.82 0.09
CA ASP A 323 -17.46 -1.66 0.56
C ASP A 323 -17.89 -3.14 0.52
N PRO A 324 -17.21 -4.01 -0.25
CA PRO A 324 -17.57 -5.43 -0.35
C PRO A 324 -17.32 -6.21 0.94
N THR A 325 -16.47 -5.72 1.83
CA THR A 325 -16.08 -6.38 3.09
C THR A 325 -16.05 -5.38 4.26
N PRO A 326 -17.19 -4.78 4.63
CA PRO A 326 -17.24 -3.68 5.62
C PRO A 326 -16.74 -4.09 7.02
N GLU A 327 -16.84 -5.38 7.36
CA GLU A 327 -16.37 -5.93 8.64
C GLU A 327 -14.84 -6.14 8.70
N GLU A 328 -14.16 -6.02 7.57
CA GLU A 328 -12.72 -6.21 7.51
C GLU A 328 -11.98 -4.97 7.99
N THR A 329 -11.25 -5.12 9.08
CA THR A 329 -10.45 -4.05 9.72
C THR A 329 -9.00 -4.50 9.85
N ILE A 330 -8.12 -3.58 10.28
CA ILE A 330 -6.72 -3.93 10.55
C ILE A 330 -6.62 -5.07 11.59
N TYR A 331 -7.48 -5.07 12.60
CA TYR A 331 -7.45 -6.11 13.65
C TYR A 331 -7.87 -7.48 13.11
N THR A 332 -8.88 -7.56 12.26
CA THR A 332 -9.29 -8.83 11.63
C THR A 332 -8.25 -9.36 10.65
N LYS A 333 -7.44 -8.47 10.05
CA LYS A 333 -6.33 -8.84 9.14
C LYS A 333 -5.02 -9.17 9.86
N LEU A 334 -4.86 -8.80 11.14
CA LEU A 334 -3.59 -9.02 11.85
C LEU A 334 -3.07 -10.46 11.80
N PRO A 335 -3.88 -11.53 12.00
CA PRO A 335 -3.38 -12.89 11.93
C PRO A 335 -2.74 -13.23 10.57
N ALA A 336 -3.38 -12.84 9.47
CA ALA A 336 -2.85 -13.05 8.13
C ALA A 336 -1.58 -12.22 7.88
N LEU A 337 -1.55 -10.97 8.34
CA LEU A 337 -0.39 -10.09 8.23
C LEU A 337 0.82 -10.61 9.03
N VAL A 338 0.57 -11.14 10.24
CA VAL A 338 1.63 -11.78 11.06
C VAL A 338 2.28 -12.92 10.28
N ILE A 339 1.48 -13.85 9.78
CA ILE A 339 1.97 -15.00 9.01
C ILE A 339 2.73 -14.51 7.75
N TYR A 340 2.16 -13.55 7.02
CA TYR A 340 2.77 -13.00 5.81
C TYR A 340 4.14 -12.38 6.09
N TYR A 341 4.24 -11.48 7.08
CA TYR A 341 5.50 -10.78 7.37
C TYR A 341 6.56 -11.71 7.93
N LEU A 342 6.21 -12.60 8.87
CA LEU A 342 7.17 -13.54 9.44
C LEU A 342 7.72 -14.49 8.38
N THR A 343 6.85 -15.07 7.54
CA THR A 343 7.28 -15.92 6.43
C THR A 343 8.20 -15.17 5.48
N ARG A 344 7.84 -13.94 5.12
CA ARG A 344 8.64 -13.12 4.24
C ARG A 344 10.01 -12.76 4.82
N TRP A 345 10.07 -12.36 6.08
CA TRP A 345 11.34 -12.01 6.74
C TRP A 345 12.24 -13.22 6.91
N SER A 346 11.67 -14.38 7.19
CA SER A 346 12.41 -15.65 7.20
C SER A 346 13.06 -15.92 5.85
N HIS A 347 12.30 -15.83 4.75
CA HIS A 347 12.84 -16.01 3.39
C HIS A 347 13.88 -14.96 2.99
N GLN A 348 13.86 -13.79 3.61
CA GLN A 348 14.85 -12.72 3.37
C GLN A 348 16.02 -12.75 4.34
N ASN A 349 16.09 -13.73 5.25
CA ASN A 349 17.08 -13.83 6.34
C ASN A 349 17.15 -12.55 7.20
N LEU A 350 16.02 -11.85 7.35
CA LEU A 350 15.91 -10.66 8.20
C LEU A 350 15.66 -11.02 9.67
N ILE A 351 15.08 -12.20 9.91
CA ILE A 351 14.94 -12.83 11.21
C ILE A 351 15.75 -14.13 11.18
N SER A 352 16.64 -14.31 12.13
CA SER A 352 17.56 -15.45 12.16
C SER A 352 16.89 -16.76 12.53
N THR A 353 15.75 -16.71 13.20
CA THR A 353 14.83 -17.81 13.52
C THR A 353 13.46 -17.22 13.84
N PHE A 354 12.38 -17.94 13.53
CA PHE A 354 11.19 -17.83 14.37
C PHE A 354 11.70 -17.98 15.81
N SER A 355 11.34 -17.09 16.74
CA SER A 355 11.79 -17.25 18.13
C SER A 355 11.50 -18.70 18.52
N GLU A 356 12.48 -19.37 19.12
CA GLU A 356 12.38 -20.79 19.49
C GLU A 356 11.10 -21.15 20.25
N SER A 357 10.45 -20.15 20.90
CA SER A 357 9.17 -20.26 21.55
C SER A 357 7.96 -20.34 20.62
N MET A 358 8.02 -19.83 19.38
CA MET A 358 6.87 -19.87 18.44
C MET A 358 6.73 -21.19 17.69
N ILE A 359 7.80 -21.87 17.45
CA ILE A 359 7.80 -23.30 17.17
C ILE A 359 8.04 -23.91 18.53
N GLN A 360 7.36 -24.92 18.92
CA GLN A 360 7.76 -25.73 20.08
C GLN A 360 9.13 -26.36 19.75
N ALA A 361 10.12 -25.50 19.51
CA ALA A 361 11.43 -25.83 18.97
C ALA A 361 12.15 -26.79 19.91
N THR A 362 11.93 -26.67 21.22
CA THR A 362 12.48 -27.59 22.19
C THR A 362 11.98 -29.03 21.97
N ALA A 363 10.72 -29.20 21.60
CA ALA A 363 10.19 -30.55 21.30
C ALA A 363 10.73 -31.04 19.94
N MET A 364 10.73 -30.19 18.91
CA MET A 364 11.25 -30.52 17.58
C MET A 364 12.78 -30.73 17.58
N ASP A 365 13.52 -29.90 18.33
CA ASP A 365 14.99 -30.03 18.46
C ASP A 365 15.33 -31.35 19.20
N THR A 366 14.60 -31.66 20.26
CA THR A 366 14.75 -32.94 20.96
C THR A 366 14.38 -34.13 20.09
N GLU A 367 13.29 -34.03 19.32
CA GLU A 367 12.83 -35.07 18.42
C GLU A 367 13.80 -35.23 17.22
N PHE A 368 14.31 -34.13 16.68
CA PHE A 368 15.32 -34.15 15.62
C PHE A 368 16.65 -34.79 16.11
N GLN A 369 17.07 -34.50 17.33
CA GLN A 369 18.29 -35.10 17.90
C GLN A 369 18.10 -36.59 18.21
N GLN A 370 16.90 -37.01 18.60
CA GLN A 370 16.60 -38.41 18.94
C GLN A 370 16.24 -39.26 17.74
N THR A 371 15.50 -38.72 16.78
CA THR A 371 15.02 -39.44 15.60
C THR A 371 14.96 -38.55 14.36
N PRO A 372 16.13 -38.14 13.81
CA PRO A 372 16.17 -37.25 12.63
C PRO A 372 15.47 -37.86 11.40
N GLU A 373 15.50 -39.19 11.26
CA GLU A 373 14.81 -39.89 10.16
C GLU A 373 13.28 -39.76 10.26
N ALA A 374 12.70 -39.78 11.45
CA ALA A 374 11.27 -39.65 11.65
C ALA A 374 10.79 -38.24 11.27
N LEU A 375 11.58 -37.20 11.62
CA LEU A 375 11.28 -35.83 11.23
C LEU A 375 11.35 -35.63 9.72
N LEU A 376 12.34 -36.19 9.06
CA LEU A 376 12.47 -36.17 7.61
C LEU A 376 11.32 -36.90 6.91
N GLN A 377 10.87 -38.04 7.47
CA GLN A 377 9.68 -38.74 6.97
C GLN A 377 8.40 -37.93 7.11
N THR A 378 8.21 -37.19 8.22
CA THR A 378 7.07 -36.29 8.41
C THR A 378 7.08 -35.18 7.37
N ILE A 379 8.23 -34.59 7.08
CA ILE A 379 8.39 -33.55 6.05
C ILE A 379 8.06 -34.13 4.65
N HIS A 380 8.45 -35.38 4.38
CA HIS A 380 8.14 -36.04 3.11
C HIS A 380 6.68 -36.47 2.99
N GLN A 381 6.04 -36.88 4.09
CA GLN A 381 4.62 -37.31 4.09
C GLN A 381 3.65 -36.15 3.91
N ASP A 382 3.97 -34.96 4.40
CA ASP A 382 3.07 -33.80 4.33
C ASP A 382 2.96 -33.16 2.94
N SER A 383 3.60 -33.74 1.90
CA SER A 383 3.52 -33.29 0.51
C SER A 383 3.78 -31.78 0.31
N ILE A 384 4.42 -31.13 1.30
CA ILE A 384 4.67 -29.68 1.32
C ILE A 384 5.86 -29.32 0.42
N SER A 385 6.67 -30.31 0.02
CA SER A 385 7.77 -30.05 -0.91
C SER A 385 7.28 -30.12 -2.35
N PRO A 386 7.27 -29.00 -3.09
CA PRO A 386 7.01 -29.01 -4.52
C PRO A 386 8.07 -29.78 -5.33
N PHE A 387 9.09 -30.33 -4.64
CA PHE A 387 10.21 -31.08 -5.21
C PHE A 387 10.19 -32.55 -4.83
N ALA A 388 9.10 -33.05 -4.23
CA ALA A 388 9.00 -34.46 -3.83
C ALA A 388 9.27 -35.41 -5.01
N ASP A 389 8.83 -35.04 -6.22
CA ASP A 389 9.02 -35.79 -7.44
C ASP A 389 10.47 -35.84 -7.95
N LEU A 390 11.34 -34.95 -7.45
CA LEU A 390 12.77 -34.92 -7.83
C LEU A 390 13.63 -35.93 -7.05
N TYR A 391 13.07 -36.54 -6.00
CA TYR A 391 13.77 -37.49 -5.14
C TYR A 391 13.38 -38.96 -5.36
N THR A 392 12.59 -39.26 -6.37
CA THR A 392 12.39 -40.65 -6.77
C THR A 392 13.67 -41.17 -7.44
N PRO A 393 14.40 -42.11 -6.84
CA PRO A 393 15.53 -42.72 -7.53
C PRO A 393 15.00 -43.46 -8.75
N GLU A 394 15.56 -43.17 -9.91
CA GLU A 394 15.33 -43.99 -11.11
C GLU A 394 15.66 -45.44 -10.76
N SER A 395 14.65 -46.30 -10.85
CA SER A 395 14.76 -47.73 -10.71
C SER A 395 15.39 -48.39 -11.96
#